data_b074ea5f042505966a3185f5e10a2c9f
#
_entry.id   b074ea5f042505966a3185f5e10a2c9f
#
_cell.length_a   1.000
_cell.length_b   1.000
_cell.length_c   1.000
_cell.angle_alpha   90.00
_cell.angle_beta   90.00
_cell.angle_gamma   90.00
#
_symmetry.space_group_name_H-M   'P 1'
#
loop_
_entity.id
_entity.type
_entity.pdbx_description
1 polymer ?
#
loop_
_entity_poly.entity_id
_entity_poly.type
_entity_poly.pdbx_seq_one_letter_code
_entity_poly.pdbx_strand_id
1 'polypeptide(L)'
;RWLLTKTGLGASNQFESNGYIRSRAGLKWPDLQYHFLAGAIAYDGSSAVKGHGFQAHLGHNKPQSRGRVWLRSADPADPPRMLFNYLAEEADKQAYRDGLRLTRELFEQSAFDPYRGEEVSPGKDVQTDDEIDDWLAKTAETAYHPCGTCRMGEDDMAVVDPECRVHGVNHL
;
A
#
# COMPACT_ATOMS: atom_id res chain seq x y z
N ARG A 1 2.12 -30.60 9.49
CA ARG A 1 1.41 -30.95 8.24
C ARG A 1 2.30 -30.67 7.03
N TRP A 2 2.89 -29.48 6.91
CA TRP A 2 3.78 -29.17 5.77
C TRP A 2 4.97 -30.10 5.65
N LEU A 3 5.64 -30.47 6.74
CA LEU A 3 6.79 -31.39 6.72
C LEU A 3 6.47 -32.77 6.12
N LEU A 4 5.26 -33.27 6.33
CA LEU A 4 4.85 -34.61 5.90
C LEU A 4 4.12 -34.62 4.56
N THR A 5 3.25 -33.64 4.33
CA THR A 5 2.35 -33.65 3.17
C THR A 5 2.57 -32.48 2.21
N LYS A 6 3.46 -31.54 2.56
CA LYS A 6 3.70 -30.29 1.82
C LYS A 6 2.43 -29.46 1.58
N THR A 7 1.47 -29.54 2.51
CA THR A 7 0.19 -28.82 2.45
C THR A 7 -0.08 -28.05 3.73
N GLY A 8 -1.10 -27.19 3.70
CA GLY A 8 -1.54 -26.34 4.83
C GLY A 8 -0.86 -24.98 4.81
N LEU A 9 -1.05 -24.19 5.86
CA LEU A 9 -0.57 -22.81 5.95
C LEU A 9 0.93 -22.63 5.67
N GLY A 10 1.76 -23.59 6.05
CA GLY A 10 3.20 -23.57 5.78
C GLY A 10 3.58 -23.85 4.31
N ALA A 11 2.64 -24.15 3.42
CA ALA A 11 2.86 -24.35 2.00
C ALA A 11 2.67 -23.05 1.18
N SER A 12 2.12 -22.02 1.79
CA SER A 12 1.86 -20.73 1.19
C SER A 12 2.86 -19.68 1.70
N ASN A 13 3.23 -18.74 0.86
CA ASN A 13 3.96 -17.53 1.27
C ASN A 13 3.01 -16.39 1.68
N GLN A 14 1.71 -16.68 1.77
CA GLN A 14 0.59 -15.80 2.12
C GLN A 14 0.15 -14.83 1.00
N PHE A 15 1.04 -14.30 0.21
CA PHE A 15 0.73 -13.43 -0.93
C PHE A 15 0.60 -14.28 -2.20
N GLU A 16 -0.56 -14.88 -2.40
CA GLU A 16 -0.78 -15.88 -3.44
C GLU A 16 -0.79 -15.29 -4.85
N SER A 17 -1.22 -14.03 -4.99
CA SER A 17 -1.20 -13.34 -6.27
C SER A 17 -0.99 -11.84 -6.12
N ASN A 18 -0.47 -11.25 -7.20
CA ASN A 18 -0.25 -9.81 -7.34
C ASN A 18 -0.87 -9.33 -8.64
N GLY A 19 -1.27 -8.07 -8.67
CA GLY A 19 -1.76 -7.43 -9.88
C GLY A 19 -1.33 -5.97 -9.96
N TYR A 20 -1.09 -5.51 -11.19
CA TYR A 20 -0.87 -4.10 -11.49
C TYR A 20 -1.94 -3.66 -12.47
N ILE A 21 -2.78 -2.72 -12.06
CA ILE A 21 -3.87 -2.22 -12.88
C ILE A 21 -3.85 -0.70 -12.97
N ARG A 22 -4.57 -0.17 -13.93
CA ARG A 22 -4.83 1.26 -14.03
C ARG A 22 -6.10 1.60 -13.26
N SER A 23 -6.04 2.60 -12.38
CA SER A 23 -7.22 3.09 -11.66
C SER A 23 -8.31 3.59 -12.61
N ARG A 24 -7.90 4.12 -13.78
CA ARG A 24 -8.79 4.63 -14.81
C ARG A 24 -8.22 4.47 -16.22
N ALA A 25 -9.09 4.54 -17.20
CA ALA A 25 -8.68 4.51 -18.60
C ALA A 25 -7.77 5.69 -18.96
N GLY A 26 -6.90 5.50 -19.96
CA GLY A 26 -6.02 6.54 -20.48
C GLY A 26 -4.70 6.74 -19.73
N LEU A 27 -4.49 6.13 -18.58
CA LEU A 27 -3.20 6.16 -17.91
C LEU A 27 -2.15 5.40 -18.73
N LYS A 28 -0.96 5.97 -18.85
CA LYS A 28 0.16 5.36 -19.60
C LYS A 28 0.63 4.06 -18.94
N TRP A 29 0.66 4.04 -17.61
CA TRP A 29 1.16 2.94 -16.78
C TRP A 29 0.14 2.54 -15.73
N PRO A 30 0.15 1.27 -15.26
CA PRO A 30 -0.57 0.91 -14.04
C PRO A 30 -0.12 1.77 -12.87
N ASP A 31 -1.06 2.28 -12.12
CA ASP A 31 -0.84 3.13 -10.95
C ASP A 31 -1.29 2.46 -9.64
N LEU A 32 -1.99 1.34 -9.73
CA LEU A 32 -2.42 0.55 -8.58
C LEU A 32 -1.73 -0.82 -8.58
N GLN A 33 -1.31 -1.24 -7.40
CA GLN A 33 -0.78 -2.56 -7.12
C GLN A 33 -1.70 -3.28 -6.13
N TYR A 34 -2.00 -4.52 -6.42
CA TYR A 34 -2.73 -5.43 -5.54
C TYR A 34 -1.82 -6.51 -5.00
N HIS A 35 -1.96 -6.80 -3.71
CA HIS A 35 -1.48 -8.01 -3.06
C HIS A 35 -2.69 -8.76 -2.52
N PHE A 36 -2.94 -9.95 -3.06
CA PHE A 36 -4.03 -10.80 -2.61
C PHE A 36 -3.53 -11.79 -1.57
N LEU A 37 -4.27 -11.87 -0.45
CA LEU A 37 -4.03 -12.82 0.63
C LEU A 37 -5.24 -13.74 0.78
N ALA A 38 -4.99 -15.05 0.81
CA ALA A 38 -5.98 -16.07 1.16
C ALA A 38 -6.17 -16.15 2.69
N GLY A 39 -6.37 -15.00 3.32
CA GLY A 39 -6.55 -14.84 4.77
C GLY A 39 -7.05 -13.44 5.08
N ALA A 40 -7.70 -13.26 6.21
CA ALA A 40 -8.10 -11.96 6.74
C ALA A 40 -7.31 -11.67 8.02
N ILE A 41 -6.21 -10.93 7.88
CA ILE A 41 -5.20 -10.71 8.90
C ILE A 41 -5.01 -9.19 9.07
N ALA A 42 -5.02 -8.72 10.31
CA ALA A 42 -4.63 -7.35 10.63
C ALA A 42 -3.09 -7.22 10.66
N TYR A 43 -2.57 -6.00 10.56
CA TYR A 43 -1.11 -5.75 10.55
C TYR A 43 -0.40 -6.18 11.85
N ASP A 44 -1.11 -6.24 12.96
CA ASP A 44 -0.59 -6.78 14.22
C ASP A 44 -0.52 -8.31 14.25
N GLY A 45 -0.91 -8.97 13.16
CA GLY A 45 -0.94 -10.42 13.03
C GLY A 45 -2.17 -11.09 13.62
N SER A 46 -3.09 -10.34 14.21
CA SER A 46 -4.36 -10.87 14.69
C SER A 46 -5.30 -11.22 13.53
N SER A 47 -6.28 -12.08 13.78
CA SER A 47 -7.32 -12.35 12.78
C SER A 47 -8.33 -11.22 12.74
N ALA A 48 -8.53 -10.65 11.55
CA ALA A 48 -9.53 -9.59 11.33
C ALA A 48 -10.97 -10.12 11.46
N VAL A 49 -11.16 -11.42 11.26
CA VAL A 49 -12.46 -12.09 11.35
C VAL A 49 -12.35 -13.43 12.09
N LYS A 50 -13.45 -13.89 12.67
CA LYS A 50 -13.56 -15.27 13.18
C LYS A 50 -13.88 -16.19 12.00
N GLY A 51 -12.98 -17.11 11.70
CA GLY A 51 -13.16 -18.10 10.64
C GLY A 51 -12.30 -17.85 9.42
N HIS A 52 -12.87 -18.07 8.24
CA HIS A 52 -12.18 -17.92 6.96
C HIS A 52 -12.47 -16.56 6.35
N GLY A 53 -11.48 -15.99 5.67
CA GLY A 53 -11.60 -14.76 4.92
C GLY A 53 -10.47 -14.64 3.92
N PHE A 54 -10.57 -13.65 3.03
CA PHE A 54 -9.51 -13.22 2.13
C PHE A 54 -9.51 -11.70 2.05
N GLN A 55 -8.41 -11.14 1.62
CA GLN A 55 -8.26 -9.70 1.49
C GLN A 55 -7.35 -9.31 0.34
N ALA A 56 -7.52 -8.09 -0.14
CA ALA A 56 -6.60 -7.45 -1.04
C ALA A 56 -6.00 -6.22 -0.37
N HIS A 57 -4.70 -6.07 -0.46
CA HIS A 57 -4.01 -4.84 -0.13
C HIS A 57 -3.83 -4.04 -1.41
N LEU A 58 -4.30 -2.82 -1.41
CA LEU A 58 -4.23 -1.91 -2.52
C LEU A 58 -3.20 -0.82 -2.25
N GLY A 59 -2.19 -0.71 -3.11
CA GLY A 59 -1.16 0.33 -3.05
C GLY A 59 -1.17 1.22 -4.28
N HIS A 60 -1.03 2.54 -4.08
CA HIS A 60 -0.84 3.49 -5.17
C HIS A 60 0.66 3.63 -5.49
N ASN A 61 1.08 3.20 -6.69
CA ASN A 61 2.50 3.14 -7.09
C ASN A 61 3.10 4.50 -7.50
N LYS A 62 2.26 5.49 -7.77
CA LYS A 62 2.70 6.80 -8.27
C LYS A 62 2.03 7.95 -7.52
N PRO A 63 2.09 7.97 -6.18
CA PRO A 63 1.46 9.01 -5.39
C PRO A 63 2.10 10.38 -5.69
N GLN A 64 1.26 11.41 -5.70
CA GLN A 64 1.70 12.80 -5.85
C GLN A 64 1.95 13.47 -4.50
N SER A 65 1.34 13.00 -3.44
CA SER A 65 1.57 13.46 -2.07
C SER A 65 3.05 13.34 -1.70
N ARG A 66 3.57 14.35 -1.03
CA ARG A 66 4.97 14.42 -0.60
C ARG A 66 5.07 14.62 0.89
N GLY A 67 5.89 13.81 1.52
CA GLY A 67 6.30 13.95 2.89
C GLY A 67 7.73 14.45 3.02
N ARG A 68 8.27 14.39 4.22
CA ARG A 68 9.67 14.75 4.49
C ARG A 68 10.21 14.04 5.73
N VAL A 69 11.53 13.91 5.76
CA VAL A 69 12.32 13.49 6.92
C VAL A 69 13.26 14.62 7.29
N TRP A 70 13.43 14.91 8.59
CA TRP A 70 14.38 15.93 9.05
C TRP A 70 14.89 15.62 10.46
N LEU A 71 16.02 16.17 10.81
CA LEU A 71 16.61 16.00 12.15
C LEU A 71 15.71 16.60 13.22
N ARG A 72 15.60 15.93 14.36
CA ARG A 72 14.93 16.45 15.55
C ARG A 72 15.85 17.36 16.35
N SER A 73 17.12 16.97 16.46
CA SER A 73 18.18 17.69 17.16
C SER A 73 19.54 17.39 16.52
N ALA A 74 20.61 17.89 17.11
CA ALA A 74 21.99 17.55 16.72
C ALA A 74 22.48 16.25 17.35
N ASP A 75 21.75 15.63 18.27
CA ASP A 75 22.10 14.35 18.86
C ASP A 75 21.79 13.21 17.86
N PRO A 76 22.81 12.43 17.42
CA PRO A 76 22.61 11.33 16.49
C PRO A 76 21.77 10.17 17.07
N ALA A 77 21.58 10.10 18.38
CA ALA A 77 20.72 9.12 19.03
C ALA A 77 19.24 9.49 18.97
N ASP A 78 18.91 10.75 18.70
CA ASP A 78 17.52 11.19 18.56
C ASP A 78 16.95 10.67 17.23
N PRO A 79 15.81 9.95 17.25
CA PRO A 79 15.16 9.53 16.02
C PRO A 79 14.71 10.75 15.20
N PRO A 80 14.84 10.70 13.86
CA PRO A 80 14.40 11.79 13.00
C PRO A 80 12.90 12.04 13.11
N ARG A 81 12.48 13.25 12.75
CA ARG A 81 11.07 13.54 12.51
C ARG A 81 10.68 13.08 11.11
N MET A 82 9.51 12.46 11.00
CA MET A 82 8.98 11.98 9.72
C MET A 82 7.54 12.45 9.58
N LEU A 83 7.24 13.00 8.41
CA LEU A 83 5.88 13.32 7.97
C LEU A 83 5.65 12.61 6.64
N PHE A 84 4.84 11.58 6.61
CA PHE A 84 4.51 10.86 5.38
C PHE A 84 3.57 11.66 4.49
N ASN A 85 2.63 12.39 5.09
CA ASN A 85 1.67 13.24 4.41
C ASN A 85 0.84 12.50 3.34
N TYR A 86 0.44 11.25 3.64
CA TYR A 86 -0.38 10.45 2.75
C TYR A 86 -1.71 11.14 2.42
N LEU A 87 -2.22 10.92 1.21
CA LEU A 87 -3.53 11.40 0.75
C LEU A 87 -3.69 12.94 0.82
N ALA A 88 -2.58 13.70 0.79
CA ALA A 88 -2.63 15.16 0.75
C ALA A 88 -3.12 15.68 -0.61
N GLU A 89 -2.86 14.95 -1.67
CA GLU A 89 -3.25 15.33 -3.03
C GLU A 89 -4.55 14.62 -3.43
N GLU A 90 -5.45 15.38 -4.06
CA GLU A 90 -6.75 14.84 -4.50
C GLU A 90 -6.60 13.69 -5.51
N ALA A 91 -5.58 13.75 -6.37
CA ALA A 91 -5.31 12.69 -7.32
C ALA A 91 -5.00 11.33 -6.66
N ASP A 92 -4.37 11.35 -5.49
CA ASP A 92 -4.06 10.13 -4.73
C ASP A 92 -5.33 9.56 -4.09
N LYS A 93 -6.20 10.41 -3.53
CA LYS A 93 -7.50 10.00 -3.00
C LYS A 93 -8.37 9.39 -4.10
N GLN A 94 -8.44 10.06 -5.26
CA GLN A 94 -9.22 9.57 -6.39
C GLN A 94 -8.73 8.18 -6.86
N ALA A 95 -7.41 7.96 -6.91
CA ALA A 95 -6.87 6.65 -7.28
C ALA A 95 -7.31 5.55 -6.29
N TYR A 96 -7.37 5.85 -4.99
CA TYR A 96 -7.86 4.89 -3.99
C TYR A 96 -9.37 4.69 -4.05
N ARG A 97 -10.17 5.73 -4.29
CA ARG A 97 -11.64 5.61 -4.50
C ARG A 97 -11.94 4.70 -5.68
N ASP A 98 -11.27 4.95 -6.81
CA ASP A 98 -11.40 4.13 -8.02
C ASP A 98 -10.92 2.70 -7.74
N GLY A 99 -9.80 2.55 -7.04
CA GLY A 99 -9.23 1.27 -6.67
C GLY A 99 -10.14 0.45 -5.75
N LEU A 100 -10.79 1.07 -4.77
CA LEU A 100 -11.77 0.38 -3.92
C LEU A 100 -12.96 -0.14 -4.74
N ARG A 101 -13.50 0.68 -5.64
CA ARG A 101 -14.61 0.28 -6.52
C ARG A 101 -14.21 -0.88 -7.42
N LEU A 102 -13.04 -0.82 -8.03
CA LEU A 102 -12.47 -1.91 -8.83
C LEU A 102 -12.25 -3.18 -8.01
N THR A 103 -11.85 -3.06 -6.76
CA THR A 103 -11.69 -4.21 -5.85
C THR A 103 -13.03 -4.89 -5.58
N ARG A 104 -14.08 -4.12 -5.36
CA ARG A 104 -15.44 -4.65 -5.18
C ARG A 104 -15.91 -5.36 -6.45
N GLU A 105 -15.78 -4.72 -7.61
CA GLU A 105 -16.09 -5.32 -8.91
C GLU A 105 -15.31 -6.63 -9.14
N LEU A 106 -14.04 -6.67 -8.79
CA LEU A 106 -13.22 -7.88 -8.87
C LEU A 106 -13.78 -8.98 -7.97
N PHE A 107 -14.10 -8.67 -6.73
CA PHE A 107 -14.60 -9.67 -5.77
C PHE A 107 -16.05 -10.09 -6.03
N GLU A 108 -16.80 -9.33 -6.82
CA GLU A 108 -18.14 -9.70 -7.29
C GLU A 108 -18.13 -10.72 -8.44
N GLN A 109 -16.96 -11.01 -9.04
CA GLN A 109 -16.88 -12.01 -10.10
C GLN A 109 -17.27 -13.40 -9.60
N SER A 110 -17.96 -14.16 -10.44
CA SER A 110 -18.53 -15.46 -10.10
C SER A 110 -17.52 -16.51 -9.61
N ALA A 111 -16.24 -16.34 -9.94
CA ALA A 111 -15.17 -17.18 -9.43
C ALA A 111 -15.01 -17.10 -7.90
N PHE A 112 -15.43 -16.00 -7.29
CA PHE A 112 -15.39 -15.81 -5.85
C PHE A 112 -16.64 -16.30 -5.11
N ASP A 113 -17.74 -16.59 -5.82
CA ASP A 113 -19.03 -16.98 -5.20
C ASP A 113 -18.92 -18.10 -4.15
N PRO A 114 -18.10 -19.15 -4.33
CA PRO A 114 -17.96 -20.21 -3.33
C PRO A 114 -17.21 -19.77 -2.06
N TYR A 115 -16.52 -18.62 -2.10
CA TYR A 115 -15.62 -18.16 -1.04
C TYR A 115 -16.01 -16.81 -0.46
N ARG A 116 -16.81 -16.02 -1.19
CA ARG A 116 -17.19 -14.67 -0.81
C ARG A 116 -18.25 -14.68 0.28
N GLY A 117 -17.94 -14.05 1.41
CA GLY A 117 -18.88 -13.69 2.45
C GLY A 117 -19.23 -12.21 2.40
N GLU A 118 -19.60 -11.65 3.55
CA GLU A 118 -19.83 -10.21 3.70
C GLU A 118 -18.52 -9.43 3.64
N GLU A 119 -18.56 -8.23 3.07
CA GLU A 119 -17.46 -7.28 3.10
C GLU A 119 -17.25 -6.78 4.53
N VAL A 120 -16.06 -7.04 5.08
CA VAL A 120 -15.71 -6.69 6.47
C VAL A 120 -15.14 -5.29 6.55
N SER A 121 -14.28 -4.92 5.60
CA SER A 121 -13.63 -3.60 5.54
C SER A 121 -13.45 -3.17 4.08
N PRO A 122 -13.83 -1.96 3.75
CA PRO A 122 -14.46 -0.90 4.59
C PRO A 122 -15.86 -1.23 5.11
N GLY A 123 -16.54 -2.21 4.55
CA GLY A 123 -17.92 -2.54 4.82
C GLY A 123 -18.88 -1.91 3.81
N LYS A 124 -20.02 -2.58 3.62
CA LYS A 124 -21.02 -2.23 2.59
C LYS A 124 -21.61 -0.82 2.71
N ASP A 125 -21.53 -0.21 3.88
CA ASP A 125 -22.10 1.11 4.16
C ASP A 125 -21.20 2.27 3.70
N VAL A 126 -19.94 2.00 3.36
CA VAL A 126 -18.97 2.98 2.82
C VAL A 126 -19.10 3.01 1.30
N GLN A 127 -19.83 3.98 0.74
CA GLN A 127 -20.16 4.04 -0.68
C GLN A 127 -19.76 5.36 -1.36
N THR A 128 -19.99 6.49 -0.69
CA THR A 128 -19.70 7.82 -1.23
C THR A 128 -18.21 8.13 -1.18
N ASP A 129 -17.77 9.11 -1.97
CA ASP A 129 -16.38 9.57 -1.96
C ASP A 129 -15.96 10.06 -0.56
N ASP A 130 -16.82 10.81 0.11
CA ASP A 130 -16.55 11.31 1.45
C ASP A 130 -16.41 10.18 2.48
N GLU A 131 -17.28 9.17 2.44
CA GLU A 131 -17.19 8.00 3.32
C GLU A 131 -15.93 7.17 3.05
N ILE A 132 -15.55 7.03 1.78
CA ILE A 132 -14.30 6.36 1.40
C ILE A 132 -13.09 7.15 1.90
N ASP A 133 -13.08 8.47 1.74
CA ASP A 133 -12.00 9.32 2.24
C ASP A 133 -11.87 9.25 3.75
N ASP A 134 -12.99 9.29 4.47
CA ASP A 134 -13.02 9.16 5.93
C ASP A 134 -12.50 7.79 6.40
N TRP A 135 -12.81 6.72 5.66
CA TRP A 135 -12.27 5.39 5.92
C TRP A 135 -10.76 5.33 5.62
N LEU A 136 -10.33 5.83 4.47
CA LEU A 136 -8.92 5.90 4.09
C LEU A 136 -8.08 6.67 5.11
N ALA A 137 -8.58 7.81 5.59
CA ALA A 137 -7.88 8.63 6.60
C ALA A 137 -7.62 7.88 7.91
N LYS A 138 -8.44 6.87 8.23
CA LYS A 138 -8.33 6.08 9.46
C LYS A 138 -7.55 4.78 9.29
N THR A 139 -7.46 4.26 8.05
CA THR A 139 -6.98 2.90 7.78
C THR A 139 -5.80 2.83 6.82
N ALA A 140 -5.48 3.93 6.12
CA ALA A 140 -4.31 3.93 5.24
C ALA A 140 -3.03 3.79 6.07
N GLU A 141 -2.22 2.83 5.70
CA GLU A 141 -0.96 2.52 6.37
C GLU A 141 0.19 2.47 5.37
N THR A 142 1.40 2.55 5.89
CA THR A 142 2.60 2.36 5.08
C THR A 142 2.75 0.90 4.65
N ALA A 143 3.15 0.67 3.40
CA ALA A 143 3.61 -0.64 2.95
C ALA A 143 5.11 -0.87 3.25
N TYR A 144 5.72 -0.01 4.08
CA TYR A 144 7.15 -0.04 4.45
C TYR A 144 8.11 0.13 3.26
N HIS A 145 7.67 0.78 2.21
CA HIS A 145 8.46 1.09 1.02
C HIS A 145 8.61 2.60 0.78
N PRO A 146 8.96 3.43 1.80
CA PRO A 146 9.16 4.86 1.58
C PRO A 146 10.34 5.08 0.64
N CYS A 147 10.20 6.01 -0.31
CA CYS A 147 11.24 6.33 -1.27
C CYS A 147 11.27 7.85 -1.55
N GLY A 148 12.39 8.31 -2.11
CA GLY A 148 12.54 9.69 -2.56
C GLY A 148 13.27 10.61 -1.60
N THR A 149 13.52 10.23 -0.33
CA THR A 149 14.27 11.06 0.64
C THR A 149 15.76 11.09 0.36
N CYS A 150 16.30 10.13 -0.41
CA CYS A 150 17.64 10.13 -0.96
C CYS A 150 17.60 10.14 -2.49
N ARG A 151 16.86 11.12 -3.04
CA ARG A 151 16.58 11.19 -4.47
C ARG A 151 17.85 11.39 -5.28
N MET A 152 17.98 10.60 -6.36
CA MET A 152 19.04 10.73 -7.35
C MET A 152 18.72 11.87 -8.33
N GLY A 153 19.72 12.61 -8.75
CA GLY A 153 19.62 13.68 -9.74
C GLY A 153 20.80 14.64 -9.71
N GLU A 154 20.74 15.64 -10.57
CA GLU A 154 21.76 16.68 -10.72
C GLU A 154 21.26 18.07 -10.27
N ASP A 155 20.02 18.17 -9.83
CA ASP A 155 19.43 19.44 -9.36
C ASP A 155 19.64 19.63 -7.85
N ASP A 156 19.42 20.85 -7.37
CA ASP A 156 19.67 21.27 -5.98
C ASP A 156 18.90 20.47 -4.91
N MET A 157 17.86 19.74 -5.32
CA MET A 157 17.07 18.89 -4.42
C MET A 157 17.52 17.42 -4.44
N ALA A 158 18.47 17.05 -5.30
CA ALA A 158 19.03 15.71 -5.32
C ALA A 158 19.98 15.50 -4.14
N VAL A 159 19.95 14.32 -3.57
CA VAL A 159 20.85 13.91 -2.47
C VAL A 159 22.05 13.15 -3.01
N VAL A 160 21.85 12.37 -4.06
CA VAL A 160 22.92 11.61 -4.72
C VAL A 160 22.93 11.88 -6.23
N ASP A 161 24.10 11.78 -6.82
CA ASP A 161 24.28 11.85 -8.27
C ASP A 161 23.90 10.53 -8.98
N PRO A 162 23.95 10.45 -10.33
CA PRO A 162 23.63 9.24 -11.07
C PRO A 162 24.52 8.02 -10.75
N GLU A 163 25.68 8.22 -10.16
CA GLU A 163 26.59 7.18 -9.69
C GLU A 163 26.37 6.84 -8.20
N CYS A 164 25.29 7.33 -7.60
CA CYS A 164 24.92 7.14 -6.20
C CYS A 164 25.88 7.78 -5.17
N ARG A 165 26.70 8.76 -5.57
CA ARG A 165 27.58 9.48 -4.65
C ARG A 165 26.80 10.63 -4.00
N VAL A 166 26.96 10.83 -2.71
CA VAL A 166 26.30 11.92 -1.98
C VAL A 166 26.89 13.27 -2.37
N HIS A 167 26.05 14.22 -2.80
CA HIS A 167 26.47 15.56 -3.13
C HIS A 167 27.15 16.25 -1.92
N GLY A 168 28.33 16.83 -2.16
CA GLY A 168 29.09 17.58 -1.15
C GLY A 168 29.81 16.75 -0.09
N VAL A 169 29.78 15.42 -0.18
CA VAL A 169 30.50 14.52 0.74
C VAL A 169 31.41 13.59 -0.06
N ASN A 170 32.70 13.55 0.31
CA ASN A 170 33.67 12.67 -0.35
C ASN A 170 33.58 11.25 0.22
N HIS A 171 33.66 10.25 -0.63
CA HIS A 171 33.67 8.82 -0.28
C HIS A 171 32.42 8.28 0.39
N LEU A 172 31.25 8.91 0.14
CA LEU A 172 29.94 8.45 0.60
C LEU A 172 28.96 8.40 -0.57
#